data_fa5dcb68a45d0dad23f303424a0e26bf
#
_entry.id   fa5dcb68a45d0dad23f303424a0e26bf
#
_cell.length_a   1.000
_cell.length_b   1.000
_cell.length_c   1.000
_cell.angle_alpha   90.00
_cell.angle_beta   90.00
_cell.angle_gamma   90.00
#
_symmetry.space_group_name_H-M   'P 1'
#
loop_
_entity.id
_entity.type
_entity.pdbx_description
1 polymer ?
#
loop_
_entity_poly.entity_id
_entity_poly.type
_entity_poly.pdbx_seq_one_letter_code
_entity_poly.pdbx_strand_id
1 'polypeptide(L)'
;DNKKGIYLYEYPIINGIKQYVQVRGTDRKNPLVLFIHGGPGGSVAGMCHILQNGWEDKFTIANWDQRNTCKTYFANKDKSKEIAKTGTIEDFIKDIDEIISYLHTVYDFEKLILMGFSWGSAIGSEYAKRHPENLLCYIGIGQLTNYRENVLFTCKKLLKIIPKGSKDEEKVKHIINTFPERPSWDKN
;
A
#
# COMPACT_ATOMS: atom_id res chain seq x y z
N ASP A 1 -5.36 -9.07 -31.80
CA ASP A 1 -4.06 -8.86 -31.12
C ASP A 1 -3.82 -7.36 -30.99
N ASN A 2 -4.20 -6.77 -29.85
CA ASN A 2 -3.85 -5.38 -29.57
C ASN A 2 -2.39 -5.34 -29.09
N LYS A 3 -1.44 -5.22 -30.03
CA LYS A 3 0.01 -5.13 -29.73
C LYS A 3 0.38 -3.93 -28.84
N LYS A 4 -0.54 -2.99 -28.62
CA LYS A 4 -0.33 -1.80 -27.78
C LYS A 4 -0.67 -2.06 -26.31
N GLY A 5 -1.67 -2.88 -26.04
CA GLY A 5 -2.13 -3.16 -24.69
C GLY A 5 -1.23 -4.09 -23.93
N ILE A 6 -1.47 -4.18 -22.62
CA ILE A 6 -0.81 -5.09 -21.72
C ILE A 6 -1.78 -5.68 -20.72
N TYR A 7 -1.63 -6.97 -20.48
CA TYR A 7 -2.21 -7.71 -19.39
C TYR A 7 -1.20 -8.75 -18.91
N LEU A 8 -0.50 -8.45 -17.82
CA LEU A 8 0.58 -9.25 -17.27
C LEU A 8 0.32 -9.53 -15.80
N TYR A 9 0.66 -10.71 -15.32
CA TYR A 9 0.74 -11.04 -13.90
C TYR A 9 1.92 -11.97 -13.67
N GLU A 10 2.80 -11.56 -12.76
CA GLU A 10 4.06 -12.22 -12.48
C GLU A 10 4.37 -12.24 -10.99
N TYR A 11 5.43 -12.95 -10.65
CA TYR A 11 5.94 -13.08 -9.29
C TYR A 11 7.45 -12.76 -9.26
N PRO A 12 7.86 -11.51 -9.51
CA PRO A 12 9.26 -11.13 -9.36
C PRO A 12 9.76 -11.42 -7.95
N ILE A 13 11.07 -11.63 -7.84
CA ILE A 13 11.74 -11.72 -6.54
C ILE A 13 12.04 -10.29 -6.10
N ILE A 14 11.36 -9.85 -5.06
CA ILE A 14 11.49 -8.52 -4.46
C ILE A 14 11.99 -8.70 -3.03
N ASN A 15 13.20 -8.21 -2.73
CA ASN A 15 13.85 -8.39 -1.43
C ASN A 15 13.81 -9.85 -0.92
N GLY A 16 14.11 -10.80 -1.82
CA GLY A 16 14.14 -12.23 -1.52
C GLY A 16 12.78 -12.92 -1.41
N ILE A 17 11.68 -12.21 -1.70
CA ILE A 17 10.31 -12.70 -1.59
C ILE A 17 9.67 -12.69 -2.98
N LYS A 18 8.99 -13.77 -3.38
CA LYS A 18 8.15 -13.79 -4.60
C LYS A 18 6.94 -12.90 -4.35
N GLN A 19 6.88 -11.72 -4.96
CA GLN A 19 5.75 -10.80 -4.77
C GLN A 19 4.91 -10.70 -6.05
N TYR A 20 3.59 -10.80 -5.90
CA TYR A 20 2.67 -10.75 -7.03
C TYR A 20 2.50 -9.33 -7.53
N VAL A 21 2.69 -9.17 -8.85
CA VAL A 21 2.44 -7.91 -9.57
C VAL A 21 1.53 -8.21 -10.74
N GLN A 22 0.44 -7.44 -10.86
CA GLN A 22 -0.45 -7.46 -12.02
C GLN A 22 -0.36 -6.12 -12.71
N VAL A 23 -0.10 -6.12 -14.03
CA VAL A 23 -0.06 -4.88 -14.82
C VAL A 23 -1.09 -4.94 -15.92
N ARG A 24 -1.87 -3.85 -16.07
CA ARG A 24 -2.97 -3.72 -17.03
C ARG A 24 -2.98 -2.34 -17.66
N GLY A 25 -3.24 -2.29 -18.98
CA GLY A 25 -3.39 -1.04 -19.72
C GLY A 25 -3.74 -1.31 -21.19
N THR A 26 -4.49 -0.40 -21.81
CA THR A 26 -4.83 -0.50 -23.24
C THR A 26 -3.70 -0.02 -24.15
N ASP A 27 -2.77 0.78 -23.61
CA ASP A 27 -1.54 1.19 -24.31
C ASP A 27 -0.36 1.22 -23.33
N ARG A 28 0.74 0.54 -23.67
CA ARG A 28 1.99 0.50 -22.89
C ARG A 28 2.67 1.87 -22.74
N LYS A 29 2.32 2.81 -23.62
CA LYS A 29 2.84 4.19 -23.59
C LYS A 29 2.08 5.10 -22.65
N ASN A 30 0.95 4.65 -22.09
CA ASN A 30 0.23 5.41 -21.09
C ASN A 30 1.09 5.57 -19.82
N PRO A 31 0.93 6.67 -19.08
CA PRO A 31 1.61 6.85 -17.81
C PRO A 31 1.43 5.65 -16.88
N LEU A 32 2.53 5.17 -16.29
CA LEU A 32 2.51 4.04 -15.37
C LEU A 32 2.06 4.50 -13.98
N VAL A 33 1.10 3.78 -13.41
CA VAL A 33 0.64 3.94 -12.03
C VAL A 33 1.04 2.71 -11.22
N LEU A 34 1.83 2.87 -10.17
CA LEU A 34 2.00 1.86 -9.13
C LEU A 34 0.96 2.10 -8.03
N PHE A 35 0.02 1.16 -7.89
CA PHE A 35 -1.03 1.23 -6.88
C PHE A 35 -0.64 0.43 -5.64
N ILE A 36 -0.52 1.12 -4.51
CA ILE A 36 -0.22 0.54 -3.20
C ILE A 36 -1.52 0.40 -2.41
N HIS A 37 -1.95 -0.83 -2.19
CA HIS A 37 -3.21 -1.12 -1.50
C HIS A 37 -3.16 -0.81 0.00
N GLY A 38 -4.34 -0.70 0.59
CA GLY A 38 -4.55 -0.48 2.02
C GLY A 38 -4.55 -1.73 2.88
N GLY A 39 -5.00 -1.58 4.08
CA GLY A 39 -5.12 -2.62 5.11
C GLY A 39 -4.25 -2.33 6.33
N PRO A 40 -3.02 -2.89 6.50
CA PRO A 40 -2.27 -3.78 5.59
C PRO A 40 -3.00 -5.07 5.23
N GLY A 41 -2.74 -5.58 4.00
CA GLY A 41 -3.27 -6.86 3.53
C GLY A 41 -4.54 -6.81 2.67
N GLY A 42 -5.04 -5.62 2.30
CA GLY A 42 -6.24 -5.42 1.48
C GLY A 42 -5.97 -5.33 -0.02
N SER A 43 -5.42 -6.40 -0.64
CA SER A 43 -5.14 -6.41 -2.09
C SER A 43 -6.33 -6.01 -2.94
N VAL A 44 -6.09 -5.20 -3.97
CA VAL A 44 -7.09 -4.79 -4.97
C VAL A 44 -6.97 -5.56 -6.29
N ALA A 45 -5.92 -6.34 -6.48
CA ALA A 45 -5.66 -7.03 -7.75
C ALA A 45 -6.82 -7.93 -8.20
N GLY A 46 -7.54 -8.54 -7.25
CA GLY A 46 -8.73 -9.35 -7.55
C GLY A 46 -10.00 -8.55 -7.88
N MET A 47 -10.06 -7.28 -7.50
CA MET A 47 -11.23 -6.39 -7.69
C MET A 47 -10.92 -5.20 -8.58
N CYS A 48 -9.77 -5.15 -9.21
CA CYS A 48 -9.33 -4.02 -10.02
C CYS A 48 -10.30 -3.70 -11.17
N HIS A 49 -10.95 -4.71 -11.74
CA HIS A 49 -11.96 -4.55 -12.79
C HIS A 49 -13.21 -3.77 -12.34
N ILE A 50 -13.46 -3.67 -11.02
CA ILE A 50 -14.53 -2.87 -10.44
C ILE A 50 -13.98 -1.52 -9.98
N LEU A 51 -12.92 -1.55 -9.15
CA LEU A 51 -12.39 -0.35 -8.49
C LEU A 51 -11.62 0.58 -9.42
N GLN A 52 -11.04 0.04 -10.49
CA GLN A 52 -10.21 0.75 -11.46
C GLN A 52 -10.82 0.69 -12.87
N ASN A 53 -12.14 0.48 -12.99
CA ASN A 53 -12.81 0.40 -14.26
C ASN A 53 -12.61 1.68 -15.09
N GLY A 54 -12.16 1.51 -16.33
CA GLY A 54 -11.87 2.61 -17.26
C GLY A 54 -10.52 3.33 -17.02
N TRP A 55 -9.77 2.99 -15.97
CA TRP A 55 -8.45 3.56 -15.75
C TRP A 55 -7.45 3.09 -16.81
N GLU A 56 -7.59 1.84 -17.26
CA GLU A 56 -6.73 1.22 -18.28
C GLU A 56 -6.72 1.97 -19.62
N ASP A 57 -7.74 2.78 -19.89
CA ASP A 57 -7.82 3.59 -21.12
C ASP A 57 -6.86 4.78 -21.11
N LYS A 58 -6.43 5.21 -19.92
CA LYS A 58 -5.59 6.39 -19.72
C LYS A 58 -4.26 6.09 -19.05
N PHE A 59 -4.17 4.96 -18.34
CA PHE A 59 -3.00 4.57 -17.56
C PHE A 59 -2.63 3.11 -17.81
N THR A 60 -1.36 2.80 -17.63
CA THR A 60 -0.91 1.43 -17.37
C THR A 60 -0.81 1.28 -15.85
N ILE A 61 -1.54 0.32 -15.27
CA ILE A 61 -1.69 0.20 -13.82
C ILE A 61 -1.02 -1.07 -13.33
N ALA A 62 -0.04 -0.92 -12.45
CA ALA A 62 0.58 -1.99 -11.70
C ALA A 62 -0.08 -2.11 -10.31
N ASN A 63 -0.79 -3.21 -10.09
CA ASN A 63 -1.31 -3.60 -8.78
C ASN A 63 -0.34 -4.59 -8.14
N TRP A 64 0.11 -4.29 -6.95
CA TRP A 64 1.07 -5.09 -6.21
C TRP A 64 0.43 -5.67 -4.94
N ASP A 65 0.52 -7.00 -4.76
CA ASP A 65 0.21 -7.66 -3.50
C ASP A 65 1.45 -7.59 -2.60
N GLN A 66 1.41 -6.75 -1.59
CA GLN A 66 2.51 -6.53 -0.64
C GLN A 66 2.90 -7.82 0.08
N ARG A 67 4.07 -7.83 0.74
CA ARG A 67 4.55 -8.97 1.53
C ARG A 67 3.46 -9.55 2.45
N ASN A 68 3.37 -10.86 2.55
CA ASN A 68 2.35 -11.60 3.33
C ASN A 68 0.88 -11.28 2.97
N THR A 69 0.61 -10.77 1.77
CA THR A 69 -0.74 -10.43 1.32
C THR A 69 -1.17 -11.32 0.16
N CYS A 70 -2.37 -11.84 0.22
CA CYS A 70 -3.07 -12.54 -0.88
C CYS A 70 -2.18 -13.47 -1.70
N LYS A 71 -1.94 -13.21 -2.99
CA LYS A 71 -1.17 -14.09 -3.88
C LYS A 71 0.31 -14.14 -3.49
N THR A 72 0.87 -13.05 -2.98
CA THR A 72 2.22 -13.02 -2.40
C THR A 72 2.33 -13.96 -1.20
N TYR A 73 1.33 -13.98 -0.29
CA TYR A 73 1.28 -14.92 0.82
C TYR A 73 1.27 -16.37 0.33
N PHE A 74 0.40 -16.70 -0.63
CA PHE A 74 0.30 -18.07 -1.14
C PHE A 74 1.57 -18.54 -1.85
N ALA A 75 2.26 -17.64 -2.53
CA ALA A 75 3.54 -17.95 -3.20
C ALA A 75 4.71 -18.22 -2.22
N ASN A 76 4.56 -17.82 -0.94
CA ASN A 76 5.59 -17.96 0.11
C ASN A 76 5.02 -18.55 1.40
N LYS A 77 3.99 -19.38 1.31
CA LYS A 77 3.25 -19.90 2.48
C LYS A 77 4.15 -20.60 3.51
N ASP A 78 5.13 -21.32 3.03
CA ASP A 78 6.15 -22.03 3.82
C ASP A 78 7.03 -21.08 4.65
N LYS A 79 7.29 -19.88 4.15
CA LYS A 79 8.13 -18.83 4.77
C LYS A 79 7.32 -17.69 5.41
N SER A 80 5.99 -17.77 5.40
CA SER A 80 5.13 -16.66 5.81
C SER A 80 5.38 -16.14 7.24
N LYS A 81 5.75 -17.04 8.18
CA LYS A 81 6.11 -16.66 9.55
C LYS A 81 7.42 -15.86 9.64
N GLU A 82 8.38 -16.16 8.77
CA GLU A 82 9.65 -15.41 8.68
C GLU A 82 9.42 -14.06 8.05
N ILE A 83 8.67 -14.02 6.95
CA ILE A 83 8.30 -12.78 6.25
C ILE A 83 7.51 -11.84 7.18
N ALA A 84 6.65 -12.38 8.05
CA ALA A 84 5.90 -11.56 9.01
C ALA A 84 6.79 -10.83 10.03
N LYS A 85 8.02 -11.30 10.26
CA LYS A 85 8.98 -10.62 11.14
C LYS A 85 9.63 -9.39 10.50
N THR A 86 9.54 -9.26 9.18
CA THR A 86 10.12 -8.19 8.35
C THR A 86 9.04 -7.25 7.81
N GLY A 87 8.01 -6.94 8.59
CA GLY A 87 6.90 -6.08 8.19
C GLY A 87 7.04 -4.66 8.72
N THR A 88 8.24 -4.09 8.73
CA THR A 88 8.46 -2.69 9.12
C THR A 88 8.19 -1.74 7.96
N ILE A 89 8.00 -0.44 8.23
CA ILE A 89 7.86 0.58 7.17
C ILE A 89 9.08 0.56 6.24
N GLU A 90 10.29 0.39 6.78
CA GLU A 90 11.52 0.29 6.00
C GLU A 90 11.51 -0.89 5.03
N ASP A 91 10.98 -2.03 5.44
CA ASP A 91 10.86 -3.18 4.55
C ASP A 91 9.91 -2.91 3.39
N PHE A 92 8.79 -2.23 3.65
CA PHE A 92 7.85 -1.85 2.59
C PHE A 92 8.42 -0.78 1.65
N ILE A 93 9.21 0.17 2.16
CA ILE A 93 9.86 1.17 1.31
C ILE A 93 10.90 0.53 0.39
N LYS A 94 11.70 -0.41 0.91
CA LYS A 94 12.63 -1.20 0.10
C LYS A 94 11.89 -2.04 -0.95
N ASP A 95 10.72 -2.60 -0.60
CA ASP A 95 9.91 -3.34 -1.57
C ASP A 95 9.39 -2.43 -2.68
N ILE A 96 8.93 -1.20 -2.36
CA ILE A 96 8.50 -0.23 -3.36
C ILE A 96 9.65 0.10 -4.32
N ASP A 97 10.84 0.34 -3.79
CA ASP A 97 12.01 0.67 -4.61
C ASP A 97 12.37 -0.47 -5.57
N GLU A 98 12.38 -1.69 -5.08
CA GLU A 98 12.69 -2.86 -5.92
C GLU A 98 11.55 -3.22 -6.90
N ILE A 99 10.28 -2.97 -6.55
CA ILE A 99 9.14 -3.06 -7.48
C ILE A 99 9.29 -2.05 -8.61
N ILE A 100 9.66 -0.81 -8.31
CA ILE A 100 9.89 0.23 -9.32
C ILE A 100 11.05 -0.17 -10.23
N SER A 101 12.15 -0.66 -9.65
CA SER A 101 13.30 -1.18 -10.40
C SER A 101 12.91 -2.34 -11.31
N TYR A 102 12.10 -3.30 -10.82
CA TYR A 102 11.55 -4.38 -11.64
C TYR A 102 10.69 -3.84 -12.79
N LEU A 103 9.78 -2.89 -12.52
CA LEU A 103 8.92 -2.29 -13.54
C LEU A 103 9.74 -1.59 -14.62
N HIS A 104 10.88 -0.97 -14.29
CA HIS A 104 11.83 -0.42 -15.27
C HIS A 104 12.42 -1.48 -16.21
N THR A 105 12.57 -2.73 -15.77
CA THR A 105 13.05 -3.81 -16.64
C THR A 105 12.00 -4.29 -17.65
N VAL A 106 10.72 -4.03 -17.38
CA VAL A 106 9.58 -4.54 -18.16
C VAL A 106 8.95 -3.45 -19.02
N TYR A 107 9.07 -2.18 -18.59
CA TYR A 107 8.45 -1.02 -19.23
C TYR A 107 9.46 0.10 -19.44
N ASP A 108 9.32 0.79 -20.55
CA ASP A 108 10.06 2.00 -20.85
C ASP A 108 9.29 3.20 -20.27
N PHE A 109 9.72 3.66 -19.10
CA PHE A 109 9.22 4.88 -18.45
C PHE A 109 10.36 5.57 -17.71
N GLU A 110 10.31 6.89 -17.61
CA GLU A 110 11.29 7.66 -16.83
C GLU A 110 10.84 7.79 -15.37
N LYS A 111 9.57 8.14 -15.17
CA LYS A 111 8.95 8.33 -13.86
C LYS A 111 7.55 7.76 -13.86
N LEU A 112 7.07 7.33 -12.69
CA LEU A 112 5.71 6.79 -12.53
C LEU A 112 4.86 7.63 -11.57
N ILE A 113 3.55 7.38 -11.62
CA ILE A 113 2.60 7.89 -10.64
C ILE A 113 2.52 6.87 -9.49
N LEU A 114 2.86 7.30 -8.27
CA LEU A 114 2.70 6.47 -7.07
C LEU A 114 1.34 6.78 -6.43
N MET A 115 0.47 5.79 -6.31
CA MET A 115 -0.86 5.97 -5.72
C MET A 115 -1.02 5.07 -4.51
N GLY A 116 -1.19 5.68 -3.32
CA GLY A 116 -1.33 4.97 -2.05
C GLY A 116 -2.75 5.07 -1.48
N PHE A 117 -3.36 3.95 -1.13
CA PHE A 117 -4.69 3.90 -0.51
C PHE A 117 -4.61 3.51 0.96
N SER A 118 -5.19 4.31 1.88
CA SER A 118 -5.24 4.03 3.32
C SER A 118 -3.84 3.70 3.88
N TRP A 119 -3.57 2.49 4.38
CA TRP A 119 -2.22 2.04 4.77
C TRP A 119 -1.18 2.30 3.66
N GLY A 120 -1.52 2.00 2.42
CA GLY A 120 -0.65 2.27 1.27
C GLY A 120 -0.28 3.74 1.12
N SER A 121 -1.11 4.66 1.64
CA SER A 121 -0.79 6.09 1.63
C SER A 121 0.28 6.46 2.67
N ALA A 122 0.38 5.73 3.79
CA ALA A 122 1.43 5.96 4.78
C ALA A 122 2.81 5.60 4.20
N ILE A 123 2.95 4.37 3.66
CA ILE A 123 4.22 3.93 3.08
C ILE A 123 4.54 4.64 1.76
N GLY A 124 3.51 4.96 0.95
CA GLY A 124 3.68 5.69 -0.32
C GLY A 124 4.13 7.13 -0.12
N SER A 125 3.59 7.85 0.88
CA SER A 125 4.03 9.21 1.19
C SER A 125 5.45 9.25 1.74
N GLU A 126 5.84 8.27 2.54
CA GLU A 126 7.21 8.17 3.03
C GLU A 126 8.20 7.83 1.91
N TYR A 127 7.82 6.94 0.98
CA TYR A 127 8.60 6.69 -0.22
C TYR A 127 8.74 7.96 -1.08
N ALA A 128 7.63 8.65 -1.35
CA ALA A 128 7.63 9.86 -2.18
C ALA A 128 8.50 10.99 -1.59
N LYS A 129 8.57 11.08 -0.28
CA LYS A 129 9.46 12.02 0.41
C LYS A 129 10.94 11.70 0.21
N ARG A 130 11.29 10.40 0.20
CA ARG A 130 12.68 9.94 0.11
C ARG A 130 13.18 9.85 -1.33
N HIS A 131 12.30 9.51 -2.28
CA HIS A 131 12.61 9.21 -3.67
C HIS A 131 11.71 10.00 -4.66
N PRO A 132 11.65 11.34 -4.55
CA PRO A 132 10.84 12.15 -5.46
C PRO A 132 11.32 12.09 -6.92
N GLU A 133 12.60 11.74 -7.13
CA GLU A 133 13.21 11.59 -8.46
C GLU A 133 12.55 10.50 -9.30
N ASN A 134 11.99 9.46 -8.69
CA ASN A 134 11.33 8.33 -9.37
C ASN A 134 9.88 8.62 -9.77
N LEU A 135 9.33 9.76 -9.32
CA LEU A 135 7.89 10.01 -9.38
C LEU A 135 7.53 11.19 -10.28
N LEU A 136 6.50 11.00 -11.12
CA LEU A 136 5.76 12.09 -11.76
C LEU A 136 4.93 12.85 -10.72
N CYS A 137 4.22 12.10 -9.90
CA CYS A 137 3.49 12.63 -8.74
C CYS A 137 3.16 11.50 -7.76
N TYR A 138 2.78 11.89 -6.55
CA TYR A 138 2.20 11.02 -5.54
C TYR A 138 0.71 11.37 -5.34
N ILE A 139 -0.16 10.34 -5.24
CA ILE A 139 -1.59 10.50 -4.97
C ILE A 139 -1.95 9.68 -3.74
N GLY A 140 -2.38 10.35 -2.67
CA GLY A 140 -2.86 9.71 -1.45
C GLY A 140 -4.39 9.63 -1.42
N ILE A 141 -4.94 8.43 -1.32
CA ILE A 141 -6.38 8.19 -1.16
C ILE A 141 -6.65 7.73 0.26
N GLY A 142 -7.48 8.48 1.00
CA GLY A 142 -7.66 8.23 2.43
C GLY A 142 -6.34 8.36 3.19
N GLN A 143 -5.62 9.46 2.92
CA GLN A 143 -4.24 9.70 3.39
C GLN A 143 -4.10 9.60 4.90
N LEU A 144 -3.24 8.72 5.36
CA LEU A 144 -2.78 8.65 6.74
C LEU A 144 -1.62 9.63 6.94
N THR A 145 -1.85 10.72 7.68
CA THR A 145 -0.82 11.73 7.99
C THR A 145 -0.22 11.51 9.37
N ASN A 146 -1.08 11.38 10.38
CA ASN A 146 -0.68 11.11 11.76
C ASN A 146 -1.68 10.14 12.39
N TYR A 147 -1.29 8.86 12.42
CA TYR A 147 -2.17 7.80 12.91
C TYR A 147 -2.55 7.98 14.39
N ARG A 148 -1.58 8.35 15.23
CA ARG A 148 -1.80 8.56 16.66
C ARG A 148 -2.80 9.69 16.91
N GLU A 149 -2.56 10.84 16.34
CA GLU A 149 -3.45 12.00 16.49
C GLU A 149 -4.85 11.72 15.97
N ASN A 150 -4.96 10.99 14.86
CA ASN A 150 -6.25 10.59 14.29
C ASN A 150 -7.05 9.69 15.24
N VAL A 151 -6.40 8.68 15.86
CA VAL A 151 -7.03 7.80 16.85
C VAL A 151 -7.42 8.59 18.10
N LEU A 152 -6.53 9.41 18.65
CA LEU A 152 -6.81 10.22 19.84
C LEU A 152 -7.94 11.23 19.59
N PHE A 153 -7.96 11.86 18.41
CA PHE A 153 -9.07 12.75 18.03
C PHE A 153 -10.39 12.00 17.99
N THR A 154 -10.43 10.81 17.38
CA THR A 154 -11.63 9.95 17.34
C THR A 154 -12.08 9.57 18.75
N CYS A 155 -11.18 9.15 19.62
CA CYS A 155 -11.48 8.84 21.02
C CYS A 155 -12.07 10.05 21.76
N LYS A 156 -11.49 11.24 21.59
CA LYS A 156 -12.01 12.48 22.17
C LYS A 156 -13.42 12.82 21.67
N LYS A 157 -13.75 12.52 20.40
CA LYS A 157 -15.10 12.69 19.85
C LYS A 157 -16.09 11.66 20.45
N LEU A 158 -15.67 10.39 20.55
CA LEU A 158 -16.49 9.33 21.15
C LEU A 158 -16.87 9.63 22.59
N LEU A 159 -15.97 10.16 23.41
CA LEU A 159 -16.26 10.56 24.80
C LEU A 159 -17.36 11.63 24.94
N LYS A 160 -17.70 12.35 23.86
CA LYS A 160 -18.79 13.34 23.86
C LYS A 160 -20.17 12.72 23.67
N ILE A 161 -20.25 11.50 23.13
CA ILE A 161 -21.50 10.83 22.78
C ILE A 161 -21.75 9.56 23.60
N ILE A 162 -20.71 8.98 24.20
CA ILE A 162 -20.81 7.79 25.02
C ILE A 162 -21.40 8.19 26.42
N PRO A 163 -22.33 7.39 26.97
CA PRO A 163 -22.87 7.63 28.29
C PRO A 163 -21.78 7.65 29.36
N LYS A 164 -21.78 8.68 30.22
CA LYS A 164 -20.83 8.81 31.33
C LYS A 164 -21.01 7.65 32.34
N GLY A 165 -19.89 7.11 32.82
CA GLY A 165 -19.85 5.97 33.74
C GLY A 165 -20.08 4.62 33.08
N SER A 166 -20.19 4.57 31.74
CA SER A 166 -20.32 3.31 31.00
C SER A 166 -18.98 2.58 30.86
N LYS A 167 -19.03 1.25 30.66
CA LYS A 167 -17.85 0.44 30.34
C LYS A 167 -17.15 0.91 29.08
N ASP A 168 -17.88 1.48 28.15
CA ASP A 168 -17.30 1.98 26.88
C ASP A 168 -16.55 3.30 27.12
N GLU A 169 -17.02 4.16 28.01
CA GLU A 169 -16.25 5.34 28.44
C GLU A 169 -14.91 4.95 29.07
N GLU A 170 -14.90 3.94 29.94
CA GLU A 170 -13.68 3.43 30.56
C GLU A 170 -12.69 2.87 29.53
N LYS A 171 -13.17 2.08 28.54
CA LYS A 171 -12.35 1.56 27.45
C LYS A 171 -11.72 2.67 26.63
N VAL A 172 -12.51 3.69 26.25
CA VAL A 172 -12.00 4.82 25.45
C VAL A 172 -10.98 5.63 26.24
N LYS A 173 -11.20 5.89 27.52
CA LYS A 173 -10.22 6.53 28.40
C LYS A 173 -8.94 5.70 28.51
N HIS A 174 -9.06 4.39 28.64
CA HIS A 174 -7.91 3.49 28.67
C HIS A 174 -7.09 3.60 27.37
N ILE A 175 -7.75 3.57 26.21
CA ILE A 175 -7.07 3.74 24.90
C ILE A 175 -6.31 5.08 24.89
N ILE A 176 -6.94 6.19 25.27
CA ILE A 176 -6.27 7.51 25.27
C ILE A 176 -4.99 7.50 26.11
N ASN A 177 -5.06 6.87 27.30
CA ASN A 177 -3.95 6.87 28.26
C ASN A 177 -2.82 5.88 27.90
N THR A 178 -3.14 4.84 27.13
CA THR A 178 -2.19 3.75 26.82
C THR A 178 -1.78 3.71 25.37
N PHE A 179 -2.36 4.56 24.51
CA PHE A 179 -2.06 4.53 23.08
C PHE A 179 -0.59 4.91 22.85
N PRO A 180 0.20 4.05 22.19
CA PRO A 180 1.63 4.25 22.05
C PRO A 180 1.94 5.53 21.26
N GLU A 181 3.05 6.16 21.57
CA GLU A 181 3.54 7.34 20.82
C GLU A 181 3.82 7.01 19.37
N ARG A 182 4.30 5.78 19.12
CA ARG A 182 4.50 5.22 17.77
C ARG A 182 3.66 3.96 17.58
N PRO A 183 3.06 3.76 16.40
CA PRO A 183 2.38 2.51 16.10
C PRO A 183 3.34 1.31 16.15
N SER A 184 2.81 0.11 16.38
CA SER A 184 3.62 -1.11 16.54
C SER A 184 4.45 -1.50 15.30
N TRP A 185 4.09 -1.00 14.12
CA TRP A 185 4.83 -1.19 12.87
C TRP A 185 5.93 -0.15 12.64
N ASP A 186 5.97 0.94 13.43
CA ASP A 186 6.99 1.98 13.42
C ASP A 186 8.00 1.71 14.53
N LYS A 187 8.61 0.53 14.47
CA LYS A 187 9.67 0.13 15.40
C LYS A 187 11.02 0.47 14.80
N ASN A 188 11.45 1.72 14.99
CA ASN A 188 12.84 2.16 14.93
C ASN A 188 13.11 3.16 16.05
#